data_0e3d3dda222eac10fd7f18c753e33753
#
_entry.id   0e3d3dda222eac10fd7f18c753e33753
#
_cell.length_a   1.000
_cell.length_b   1.000
_cell.length_c   1.000
_cell.angle_alpha   90.00
_cell.angle_beta   90.00
_cell.angle_gamma   90.00
#
_symmetry.space_group_name_H-M   'P 1'
#
loop_
_entity.id
_entity.type
_entity.pdbx_description
1 polymer ?
#
loop_
_entity_poly.entity_id
_entity_poly.type
_entity_poly.pdbx_seq_one_letter_code
_entity_poly.pdbx_strand_id
1 'polypeptide(L)'
;MPVPNIFGNATSAIPLTQLDQNFNTVATLGNASIGLGNTTTTVGNLTLTNVTLSSGTSNMTLGNTAVTIGSATTSVGNLALTNVTITTIQEPANVTATAANATINMELLNSAVLYLTSNAAGNFTVNFRGTSTTSLNNVMSNNTSIACTVLATQGNTAYYNSAVQVDGNSVTPKWQGGTAPTSGNASSVDSYTYVIIKTGSAAFTVLASQTKFA
;
A
#
# COMPACT_ATOMS: atom_id res chain seq x y z
N MET A 1 -41.57 -4.20 -17.44
CA MET A 1 -42.24 -3.08 -18.10
C MET A 1 -43.25 -3.67 -19.08
N PRO A 2 -44.54 -3.31 -19.02
CA PRO A 2 -45.52 -3.81 -20.01
C PRO A 2 -45.20 -3.17 -21.37
N VAL A 3 -45.29 -3.97 -22.43
CA VAL A 3 -45.24 -3.45 -23.81
C VAL A 3 -46.51 -2.64 -24.09
N PRO A 4 -46.47 -1.57 -24.92
CA PRO A 4 -47.63 -0.71 -25.20
C PRO A 4 -48.82 -1.45 -25.76
N ASN A 5 -48.58 -2.52 -26.52
CA ASN A 5 -49.67 -3.29 -27.17
C ASN A 5 -49.52 -4.79 -26.84
N ILE A 6 -50.63 -5.45 -26.49
CA ILE A 6 -50.72 -6.88 -26.17
C ILE A 6 -51.48 -7.57 -27.29
N PHE A 7 -50.85 -8.51 -27.98
CA PHE A 7 -51.40 -9.19 -29.15
C PHE A 7 -51.89 -10.63 -28.89
N GLY A 8 -51.76 -11.12 -27.65
CA GLY A 8 -52.06 -12.54 -27.33
C GLY A 8 -53.47 -13.03 -27.67
N ASN A 9 -54.44 -12.11 -27.80
CA ASN A 9 -55.82 -12.42 -28.14
C ASN A 9 -56.30 -11.63 -29.35
N ALA A 10 -55.45 -11.24 -30.28
CA ALA A 10 -55.80 -10.49 -31.45
C ALA A 10 -56.62 -11.37 -32.42
N THR A 11 -57.83 -10.96 -32.75
CA THR A 11 -58.73 -11.66 -33.68
C THR A 11 -58.76 -11.01 -35.06
N SER A 12 -58.04 -9.91 -35.29
CA SER A 12 -57.91 -9.17 -36.53
C SER A 12 -56.42 -8.89 -36.84
N ALA A 13 -56.15 -8.37 -38.04
CA ALA A 13 -54.81 -7.99 -38.47
C ALA A 13 -54.21 -6.95 -37.50
N ILE A 14 -52.98 -7.18 -37.06
CA ILE A 14 -52.25 -6.28 -36.19
C ILE A 14 -51.68 -5.14 -37.03
N PRO A 15 -51.99 -3.88 -36.71
CA PRO A 15 -51.39 -2.74 -37.39
C PRO A 15 -49.88 -2.70 -37.20
N LEU A 16 -49.13 -2.47 -38.26
CA LEU A 16 -47.65 -2.35 -38.19
C LEU A 16 -47.20 -1.26 -37.21
N THR A 17 -47.97 -0.18 -37.09
CA THR A 17 -47.69 0.90 -36.14
C THR A 17 -47.67 0.44 -34.67
N GLN A 18 -48.53 -0.51 -34.29
CA GLN A 18 -48.57 -1.08 -32.95
C GLN A 18 -47.36 -2.01 -32.71
N LEU A 19 -46.93 -2.71 -33.76
CA LEU A 19 -45.72 -3.54 -33.70
C LEU A 19 -44.50 -2.67 -33.54
N ASP A 20 -44.39 -1.61 -34.35
CA ASP A 20 -43.32 -0.63 -34.26
C ASP A 20 -43.25 0.04 -32.88
N GLN A 21 -44.39 0.37 -32.29
CA GLN A 21 -44.45 0.91 -30.93
C GLN A 21 -43.87 -0.06 -29.87
N ASN A 22 -44.16 -1.36 -30.00
CA ASN A 22 -43.61 -2.35 -29.08
C ASN A 22 -42.09 -2.50 -29.24
N PHE A 23 -41.57 -2.44 -30.47
CA PHE A 23 -40.13 -2.50 -30.71
C PHE A 23 -39.39 -1.21 -30.31
N ASN A 24 -40.04 -0.06 -30.38
CA ASN A 24 -39.51 1.21 -29.95
C ASN A 24 -39.58 1.42 -28.42
N THR A 25 -40.23 0.49 -27.70
CA THR A 25 -40.30 0.57 -26.26
C THR A 25 -38.90 0.35 -25.63
N VAL A 26 -38.43 1.32 -24.87
CA VAL A 26 -37.16 1.24 -24.17
C VAL A 26 -37.32 0.60 -22.78
N ALA A 27 -36.43 -0.26 -22.42
CA ALA A 27 -36.24 -0.71 -21.04
C ALA A 27 -35.32 0.23 -20.32
N THR A 28 -35.59 0.57 -19.06
CA THR A 28 -34.68 1.35 -18.22
C THR A 28 -33.96 0.40 -17.29
N LEU A 29 -32.62 0.43 -17.32
CA LEU A 29 -31.75 -0.32 -16.43
C LEU A 29 -30.81 0.66 -15.71
N GLY A 30 -30.99 0.82 -14.41
CA GLY A 30 -30.35 1.92 -13.69
C GLY A 30 -30.86 3.26 -14.22
N ASN A 31 -29.97 4.12 -14.71
CA ASN A 31 -30.30 5.39 -15.37
C ASN A 31 -30.18 5.33 -16.92
N ALA A 32 -29.90 4.15 -17.46
CA ALA A 32 -29.75 3.98 -18.90
C ALA A 32 -31.09 3.49 -19.56
N SER A 33 -31.47 4.12 -20.66
CA SER A 33 -32.57 3.66 -21.53
C SER A 33 -32.01 2.70 -22.58
N ILE A 34 -32.47 1.47 -22.56
CA ILE A 34 -32.04 0.42 -23.48
C ILE A 34 -33.12 0.15 -24.50
N GLY A 35 -32.89 0.50 -25.75
CA GLY A 35 -33.75 0.21 -26.87
C GLY A 35 -33.28 -1.01 -27.66
N LEU A 36 -34.22 -1.68 -28.32
CA LEU A 36 -33.93 -2.81 -29.21
C LEU A 36 -33.04 -2.33 -30.37
N GLY A 37 -31.89 -3.00 -30.59
CA GLY A 37 -30.93 -2.63 -31.62
C GLY A 37 -29.93 -1.56 -31.24
N ASN A 38 -30.03 -0.96 -30.05
CA ASN A 38 -29.07 0.03 -29.56
C ASN A 38 -27.92 -0.62 -28.80
N THR A 39 -26.71 -0.07 -28.93
CA THR A 39 -25.57 -0.41 -28.09
C THR A 39 -25.55 0.50 -26.87
N THR A 40 -25.69 -0.07 -25.68
CA THR A 40 -25.58 0.67 -24.43
C THR A 40 -24.18 0.41 -23.86
N THR A 41 -23.34 1.45 -23.78
CA THR A 41 -21.96 1.36 -23.33
C THR A 41 -21.80 1.67 -21.83
N THR A 42 -22.77 2.36 -21.23
CA THR A 42 -22.74 2.71 -19.81
C THR A 42 -24.11 2.57 -19.17
N VAL A 43 -24.16 1.98 -17.98
CA VAL A 43 -25.36 1.92 -17.13
C VAL A 43 -24.94 2.45 -15.76
N GLY A 44 -25.49 3.61 -15.37
CA GLY A 44 -25.25 4.17 -14.04
C GLY A 44 -26.39 3.84 -13.06
N ASN A 45 -26.15 4.05 -11.78
CA ASN A 45 -27.12 3.83 -10.69
C ASN A 45 -27.80 2.44 -10.73
N LEU A 46 -27.03 1.42 -11.11
CA LEU A 46 -27.51 0.03 -11.15
C LEU A 46 -27.04 -0.71 -9.90
N THR A 47 -27.98 -1.17 -9.09
CA THR A 47 -27.70 -2.09 -7.98
C THR A 47 -27.96 -3.51 -8.47
N LEU A 48 -26.90 -4.34 -8.45
CA LEU A 48 -26.97 -5.75 -8.85
C LEU A 48 -26.75 -6.62 -7.59
N THR A 49 -27.62 -7.62 -7.40
CA THR A 49 -27.51 -8.60 -6.34
C THR A 49 -27.24 -9.98 -6.95
N ASN A 50 -26.28 -10.73 -6.41
CA ASN A 50 -25.91 -12.07 -6.91
C ASN A 50 -25.48 -12.09 -8.37
N VAL A 51 -24.57 -11.17 -8.76
CA VAL A 51 -24.08 -11.07 -10.13
C VAL A 51 -22.95 -12.06 -10.38
N THR A 52 -23.13 -12.90 -11.41
CA THR A 52 -22.04 -13.71 -11.96
C THR A 52 -21.55 -13.07 -13.25
N LEU A 53 -20.27 -12.65 -13.28
CA LEU A 53 -19.62 -12.14 -14.48
C LEU A 53 -18.91 -13.32 -15.16
N SER A 54 -19.51 -13.89 -16.21
CA SER A 54 -19.05 -15.13 -16.83
C SER A 54 -18.04 -14.92 -17.96
N SER A 55 -17.91 -13.71 -18.49
CA SER A 55 -16.90 -13.36 -19.50
C SER A 55 -16.74 -11.84 -19.60
N GLY A 56 -15.54 -11.41 -19.95
CA GLY A 56 -15.20 -9.99 -20.07
C GLY A 56 -14.26 -9.50 -18.97
N THR A 57 -13.56 -8.41 -19.26
CA THR A 57 -12.70 -7.74 -18.29
C THR A 57 -13.56 -6.79 -17.48
N SER A 58 -13.83 -7.14 -16.23
CA SER A 58 -14.50 -6.23 -15.30
C SER A 58 -13.45 -5.62 -14.39
N ASN A 59 -13.31 -4.30 -14.45
CA ASN A 59 -12.40 -3.55 -13.60
C ASN A 59 -13.18 -2.85 -12.49
N MET A 60 -12.69 -2.99 -11.27
CA MET A 60 -13.08 -2.14 -10.15
C MET A 60 -11.86 -1.34 -9.71
N THR A 61 -12.05 -0.18 -9.15
CA THR A 61 -10.95 0.61 -8.59
C THR A 61 -10.94 0.44 -7.08
N LEU A 62 -9.81 0.02 -6.53
CA LEU A 62 -9.56 -0.12 -5.10
C LEU A 62 -8.37 0.77 -4.72
N GLY A 63 -8.60 1.82 -3.94
CA GLY A 63 -7.62 2.88 -3.78
C GLY A 63 -7.40 3.60 -5.12
N ASN A 64 -6.16 3.64 -5.62
CA ASN A 64 -5.82 4.12 -6.97
C ASN A 64 -5.48 2.97 -7.95
N THR A 65 -5.76 1.72 -7.58
CA THR A 65 -5.45 0.54 -8.38
C THR A 65 -6.68 0.03 -9.10
N ALA A 66 -6.61 -0.11 -10.42
CA ALA A 66 -7.60 -0.83 -11.20
C ALA A 66 -7.39 -2.34 -10.98
N VAL A 67 -8.40 -2.99 -10.42
CA VAL A 67 -8.40 -4.43 -10.15
C VAL A 67 -9.27 -5.14 -11.18
N THR A 68 -8.68 -6.06 -11.93
CA THR A 68 -9.42 -6.89 -12.88
C THR A 68 -9.98 -8.10 -12.16
N ILE A 69 -11.30 -8.30 -12.22
CA ILE A 69 -11.95 -9.45 -11.59
C ILE A 69 -11.47 -10.74 -12.28
N GLY A 70 -11.04 -11.71 -11.48
CA GLY A 70 -10.50 -12.98 -11.95
C GLY A 70 -8.98 -13.00 -12.21
N SER A 71 -8.31 -11.86 -12.04
CA SER A 71 -6.84 -11.78 -12.09
C SER A 71 -6.23 -11.61 -10.70
N ALA A 72 -5.02 -12.11 -10.52
CA ALA A 72 -4.27 -11.83 -9.30
C ALA A 72 -3.84 -10.36 -9.27
N THR A 73 -4.19 -9.64 -8.19
CA THR A 73 -3.70 -8.29 -7.92
C THR A 73 -2.65 -8.39 -6.82
N THR A 74 -1.39 -8.09 -7.15
CA THR A 74 -0.26 -8.23 -6.23
C THR A 74 0.00 -7.00 -5.38
N SER A 75 -0.56 -5.85 -5.77
CA SER A 75 -0.43 -4.61 -5.01
C SER A 75 -1.64 -3.70 -5.21
N VAL A 76 -2.04 -3.01 -4.16
CA VAL A 76 -3.08 -1.98 -4.20
C VAL A 76 -2.48 -0.72 -3.59
N GLY A 77 -2.39 0.34 -4.40
CA GLY A 77 -1.84 1.62 -3.97
C GLY A 77 -2.91 2.54 -3.37
N ASN A 78 -2.50 3.42 -2.47
CA ASN A 78 -3.34 4.47 -1.84
C ASN A 78 -4.68 3.95 -1.27
N LEU A 79 -4.66 2.76 -0.67
CA LEU A 79 -5.81 2.18 0.00
C LEU A 79 -5.85 2.64 1.45
N ALA A 80 -6.83 3.48 1.80
CA ALA A 80 -7.12 3.82 3.18
C ALA A 80 -8.17 2.86 3.74
N LEU A 81 -7.83 2.17 4.82
CA LEU A 81 -8.72 1.22 5.49
C LEU A 81 -9.03 1.75 6.91
N THR A 82 -10.31 1.73 7.30
CA THR A 82 -10.76 2.14 8.63
C THR A 82 -11.41 0.96 9.34
N ASN A 83 -11.10 0.76 10.62
CA ASN A 83 -11.63 -0.35 11.44
C ASN A 83 -11.34 -1.74 10.85
N VAL A 84 -10.09 -1.96 10.41
CA VAL A 84 -9.66 -3.23 9.83
C VAL A 84 -9.08 -4.14 10.90
N THR A 85 -9.52 -5.38 10.93
CA THR A 85 -8.86 -6.46 11.68
C THR A 85 -8.01 -7.27 10.73
N ILE A 86 -6.70 -7.34 10.98
CA ILE A 86 -5.75 -8.15 10.21
C ILE A 86 -5.22 -9.25 11.12
N THR A 87 -5.48 -10.51 10.78
CA THR A 87 -5.12 -11.66 11.62
C THR A 87 -3.62 -11.93 11.60
N THR A 88 -2.98 -11.79 10.43
CA THR A 88 -1.53 -12.01 10.28
C THR A 88 -0.99 -11.09 9.20
N ILE A 89 0.07 -10.33 9.54
CA ILE A 89 0.82 -9.50 8.60
C ILE A 89 2.21 -10.10 8.46
N GLN A 90 2.65 -10.33 7.22
CA GLN A 90 4.05 -10.62 6.91
C GLN A 90 4.66 -9.37 6.30
N GLU A 91 5.63 -8.77 6.99
CA GLU A 91 6.37 -7.62 6.49
C GLU A 91 7.66 -8.09 5.82
N PRO A 92 8.03 -7.53 4.65
CA PRO A 92 9.31 -7.83 4.04
C PRO A 92 10.47 -7.44 4.96
N ALA A 93 11.44 -8.34 5.11
CA ALA A 93 12.72 -8.06 5.77
C ALA A 93 13.84 -8.12 4.74
N ASN A 94 14.71 -7.11 4.74
CA ASN A 94 15.95 -7.13 3.97
C ASN A 94 17.04 -7.79 4.79
N VAL A 95 17.40 -9.03 4.45
CA VAL A 95 18.46 -9.79 5.10
C VAL A 95 19.67 -9.82 4.15
N THR A 96 20.77 -9.24 4.57
CA THR A 96 21.96 -9.11 3.71
C THR A 96 23.25 -9.43 4.46
N ALA A 97 24.21 -10.08 3.77
CA ALA A 97 25.54 -10.37 4.28
C ALA A 97 26.47 -9.13 4.20
N THR A 98 25.98 -7.98 4.59
CA THR A 98 26.74 -6.73 4.66
C THR A 98 27.08 -6.43 6.12
N ALA A 99 28.30 -5.97 6.38
CA ALA A 99 28.71 -5.52 7.69
C ALA A 99 28.17 -4.11 7.99
N ALA A 100 27.71 -3.89 9.22
CA ALA A 100 27.42 -2.54 9.68
C ALA A 100 28.71 -1.72 9.71
N ASN A 101 28.78 -0.66 8.90
CA ASN A 101 29.92 0.26 8.80
C ASN A 101 29.52 1.53 8.06
N ALA A 102 30.19 2.65 8.33
CA ALA A 102 29.97 3.93 7.66
C ALA A 102 28.46 4.30 7.58
N THR A 103 27.93 4.60 6.39
CA THR A 103 26.51 4.92 6.22
C THR A 103 25.74 3.73 5.67
N ILE A 104 24.75 3.29 6.42
CA ILE A 104 23.81 2.23 6.07
C ILE A 104 22.52 2.90 5.60
N ASN A 105 22.13 2.63 4.35
CA ASN A 105 20.86 3.15 3.82
C ASN A 105 19.73 2.17 4.11
N MET A 106 18.74 2.61 4.89
CA MET A 106 17.49 1.89 5.12
C MET A 106 16.42 2.40 4.16
N GLU A 107 16.01 1.53 3.24
CA GLU A 107 15.02 1.85 2.20
C GLU A 107 13.62 1.41 2.63
N LEU A 108 12.85 2.35 3.17
CA LEU A 108 11.58 2.07 3.85
C LEU A 108 10.43 1.68 2.90
N LEU A 109 10.58 1.91 1.59
CA LEU A 109 9.64 1.36 0.60
C LEU A 109 9.91 -0.12 0.29
N ASN A 110 11.09 -0.65 0.65
CA ASN A 110 11.46 -2.03 0.36
C ASN A 110 11.22 -2.96 1.56
N SER A 111 11.48 -2.48 2.78
CA SER A 111 11.32 -3.28 4.00
C SER A 111 11.25 -2.42 5.26
N ALA A 112 10.54 -2.91 6.28
CA ALA A 112 10.54 -2.32 7.62
C ALA A 112 11.68 -2.85 8.50
N VAL A 113 12.31 -3.96 8.12
CA VAL A 113 13.41 -4.60 8.84
C VAL A 113 14.62 -4.74 7.93
N LEU A 114 15.80 -4.27 8.40
CA LEU A 114 17.08 -4.49 7.77
C LEU A 114 17.94 -5.34 8.71
N TYR A 115 18.35 -6.54 8.28
CA TYR A 115 19.23 -7.40 9.04
C TYR A 115 20.58 -7.57 8.36
N LEU A 116 21.60 -7.02 8.98
CA LEU A 116 23.00 -7.10 8.57
C LEU A 116 23.65 -8.30 9.25
N THR A 117 23.83 -9.39 8.52
CA THR A 117 24.25 -10.68 9.08
C THR A 117 25.76 -10.84 9.22
N SER A 118 26.57 -9.98 8.57
CA SER A 118 28.01 -9.96 8.77
C SER A 118 28.40 -9.13 9.99
N ASN A 119 29.49 -9.53 10.68
CA ASN A 119 29.99 -8.79 11.83
C ASN A 119 30.25 -7.32 11.50
N ALA A 120 29.75 -6.43 12.34
CA ALA A 120 29.98 -5.00 12.21
C ALA A 120 31.49 -4.70 12.11
N ALA A 121 31.88 -3.77 11.25
CA ALA A 121 33.25 -3.40 10.98
C ALA A 121 33.61 -1.99 11.47
N GLY A 122 32.64 -1.21 11.92
CA GLY A 122 32.83 0.15 12.46
C GLY A 122 31.53 0.72 13.03
N ASN A 123 31.65 1.82 13.76
CA ASN A 123 30.45 2.61 14.12
C ASN A 123 29.79 3.12 12.85
N PHE A 124 28.46 3.19 12.85
CA PHE A 124 27.71 3.41 11.64
C PHE A 124 26.64 4.50 11.81
N THR A 125 26.32 5.10 10.68
CA THR A 125 25.18 6.02 10.53
C THR A 125 24.04 5.26 9.87
N VAL A 126 22.83 5.37 10.38
CA VAL A 126 21.63 4.90 9.67
C VAL A 126 20.99 6.07 8.93
N ASN A 127 20.88 5.95 7.61
CA ASN A 127 20.22 6.92 6.75
C ASN A 127 18.87 6.37 6.24
N PHE A 128 17.80 6.96 6.68
CA PHE A 128 16.44 6.58 6.26
C PHE A 128 16.06 7.32 4.97
N ARG A 129 15.58 6.56 3.99
CA ARG A 129 15.10 7.10 2.71
C ARG A 129 13.98 6.22 2.15
N GLY A 130 13.21 6.70 1.16
CA GLY A 130 12.23 5.88 0.47
C GLY A 130 12.90 4.76 -0.31
N THR A 131 13.76 5.13 -1.27
CA THR A 131 14.66 4.24 -2.05
C THR A 131 15.95 4.99 -2.38
N SER A 132 16.83 4.39 -3.19
CA SER A 132 18.03 5.10 -3.71
C SER A 132 17.71 6.33 -4.54
N THR A 133 16.51 6.43 -5.11
CA THR A 133 16.05 7.52 -5.99
C THR A 133 14.87 8.31 -5.43
N THR A 134 14.27 7.85 -4.34
CA THR A 134 13.07 8.46 -3.75
C THR A 134 13.34 8.86 -2.31
N SER A 135 13.16 10.15 -2.00
CA SER A 135 13.32 10.65 -0.64
C SER A 135 12.17 10.19 0.28
N LEU A 136 12.46 10.01 1.55
CA LEU A 136 11.44 9.75 2.57
C LEU A 136 10.48 10.93 2.69
N ASN A 137 10.99 12.15 2.48
CA ASN A 137 10.15 13.36 2.44
C ASN A 137 9.03 13.29 1.40
N ASN A 138 9.27 12.65 0.24
CA ASN A 138 8.26 12.49 -0.81
C ASN A 138 7.30 11.31 -0.53
N VAL A 139 7.75 10.32 0.23
CA VAL A 139 6.94 9.12 0.57
C VAL A 139 5.95 9.41 1.69
N MET A 140 6.39 10.12 2.73
CA MET A 140 5.57 10.36 3.91
C MET A 140 4.72 11.63 3.76
N SER A 141 3.46 11.55 4.15
CA SER A 141 2.63 12.74 4.39
C SER A 141 2.99 13.40 5.72
N ASN A 142 2.75 14.71 5.85
CA ASN A 142 2.90 15.38 7.15
C ASN A 142 1.98 14.74 8.21
N ASN A 143 2.42 14.70 9.44
CA ASN A 143 1.72 14.11 10.59
C ASN A 143 1.50 12.59 10.47
N THR A 144 2.36 11.90 9.72
CA THR A 144 2.41 10.43 9.67
C THR A 144 3.70 9.91 10.29
N SER A 145 3.71 8.64 10.66
CA SER A 145 4.87 7.96 11.22
C SER A 145 5.12 6.61 10.55
N ILE A 146 6.40 6.21 10.53
CA ILE A 146 6.85 4.88 10.11
C ILE A 146 7.71 4.31 11.24
N ALA A 147 7.47 3.04 11.60
CA ALA A 147 8.34 2.28 12.49
C ALA A 147 9.23 1.33 11.67
N CYS A 148 10.50 1.19 12.07
CA CYS A 148 11.43 0.29 11.40
C CYS A 148 12.54 -0.19 12.37
N THR A 149 13.25 -1.25 11.96
CA THR A 149 14.27 -1.89 12.78
C THR A 149 15.51 -2.21 11.96
N VAL A 150 16.69 -1.90 12.50
CA VAL A 150 17.97 -2.32 11.99
C VAL A 150 18.59 -3.30 12.97
N LEU A 151 18.89 -4.52 12.49
CA LEU A 151 19.60 -5.55 13.24
C LEU A 151 21.05 -5.59 12.76
N ALA A 152 21.99 -5.42 13.67
CA ALA A 152 23.43 -5.43 13.38
C ALA A 152 24.10 -6.58 14.13
N THR A 153 24.65 -7.55 13.37
CA THR A 153 25.46 -8.62 13.94
C THR A 153 26.80 -8.05 14.39
N GLN A 154 27.23 -8.39 15.60
CA GLN A 154 28.49 -7.93 16.21
C GLN A 154 29.52 -9.06 16.22
N GLY A 155 30.76 -8.71 15.95
CA GLY A 155 31.90 -9.59 16.18
C GLY A 155 32.45 -9.45 17.59
N ASN A 156 33.71 -9.89 17.79
CA ASN A 156 34.40 -9.75 19.06
C ASN A 156 34.57 -8.27 19.46
N THR A 157 34.69 -7.37 18.49
CA THR A 157 34.64 -5.93 18.71
C THR A 157 33.25 -5.47 18.43
N ALA A 158 32.60 -4.79 19.38
CA ALA A 158 31.26 -4.28 19.25
C ALA A 158 31.26 -2.83 18.76
N TYR A 159 30.43 -2.58 17.75
CA TYR A 159 30.19 -1.25 17.18
C TYR A 159 28.73 -0.86 17.40
N TYR A 160 28.39 0.41 17.19
CA TYR A 160 27.06 0.92 17.49
C TYR A 160 26.62 1.97 16.48
N ASN A 161 25.31 2.24 16.43
CA ASN A 161 24.78 3.36 15.67
C ASN A 161 25.18 4.68 16.35
N SER A 162 26.06 5.43 15.71
CA SER A 162 26.63 6.68 16.22
C SER A 162 25.92 7.93 15.70
N ALA A 163 25.20 7.81 14.58
CA ALA A 163 24.49 8.93 13.96
C ALA A 163 23.26 8.45 13.18
N VAL A 164 22.31 9.35 12.97
CA VAL A 164 21.10 9.12 12.17
C VAL A 164 20.92 10.23 11.17
N GLN A 165 20.48 9.85 9.97
CA GLN A 165 20.15 10.74 8.88
C GLN A 165 18.76 10.40 8.33
N VAL A 166 18.09 11.40 7.77
CA VAL A 166 16.91 11.25 6.93
C VAL A 166 17.19 11.95 5.60
N ASP A 167 17.09 11.22 4.50
CA ASP A 167 17.40 11.71 3.15
C ASP A 167 18.80 12.37 3.06
N GLY A 168 19.78 11.80 3.77
CA GLY A 168 21.17 12.30 3.84
C GLY A 168 21.39 13.49 4.79
N ASN A 169 20.32 14.03 5.40
CA ASN A 169 20.43 15.15 6.34
C ASN A 169 20.48 14.62 7.78
N SER A 170 21.43 15.12 8.57
CA SER A 170 21.59 14.71 9.97
C SER A 170 20.36 15.06 10.81
N VAL A 171 19.91 14.10 11.59
CA VAL A 171 18.83 14.25 12.58
C VAL A 171 19.34 13.76 13.92
N THR A 172 19.08 14.51 14.99
CA THR A 172 19.38 14.06 16.36
C THR A 172 18.22 13.25 16.90
N PRO A 173 18.36 11.91 17.06
CA PRO A 173 17.29 11.09 17.61
C PRO A 173 17.05 11.39 19.08
N LYS A 174 15.82 11.19 19.52
CA LYS A 174 15.48 11.11 20.95
C LYS A 174 15.59 9.64 21.35
N TRP A 175 16.66 9.30 22.03
CA TRP A 175 16.91 7.96 22.49
C TRP A 175 16.11 7.58 23.72
N GLN A 176 15.65 6.33 23.77
CA GLN A 176 15.00 5.77 24.95
C GLN A 176 15.95 5.89 26.17
N GLY A 177 15.41 6.34 27.30
CA GLY A 177 16.21 6.61 28.49
C GLY A 177 17.04 7.91 28.43
N GLY A 178 16.91 8.71 27.35
CA GLY A 178 17.55 10.01 27.22
C GLY A 178 19.03 10.00 26.85
N THR A 179 19.63 8.81 26.65
CA THR A 179 21.07 8.70 26.37
C THR A 179 21.30 7.89 25.07
N ALA A 180 22.09 8.46 24.17
CA ALA A 180 22.49 7.77 22.96
C ALA A 180 23.39 6.55 23.26
N PRO A 181 23.37 5.50 22.42
CA PRO A 181 24.28 4.37 22.53
C PRO A 181 25.75 4.82 22.49
N THR A 182 26.57 4.22 23.34
CA THR A 182 28.02 4.42 23.36
C THR A 182 28.80 3.14 23.04
N SER A 183 28.12 1.99 22.97
CA SER A 183 28.69 0.69 22.63
C SER A 183 27.64 -0.26 22.10
N GLY A 184 28.06 -1.22 21.29
CA GLY A 184 27.30 -2.43 20.96
C GLY A 184 27.49 -3.53 22.02
N ASN A 185 27.04 -4.75 21.69
CA ASN A 185 27.24 -5.96 22.50
C ASN A 185 28.02 -6.99 21.68
N ALA A 186 29.27 -7.29 22.14
CA ALA A 186 30.16 -8.17 21.38
C ALA A 186 29.59 -9.58 21.20
N SER A 187 29.87 -10.21 20.07
CA SER A 187 29.48 -11.58 19.71
C SER A 187 27.96 -11.84 19.79
N SER A 188 27.16 -10.87 19.44
CA SER A 188 25.70 -10.91 19.55
C SER A 188 25.01 -10.17 18.41
N VAL A 189 23.73 -9.87 18.56
CA VAL A 189 22.98 -9.02 17.63
C VAL A 189 22.41 -7.83 18.40
N ASP A 190 22.72 -6.63 17.91
CA ASP A 190 22.10 -5.41 18.42
C ASP A 190 20.90 -5.02 17.53
N SER A 191 19.78 -4.74 18.15
CA SER A 191 18.58 -4.23 17.50
C SER A 191 18.43 -2.73 17.76
N TYR A 192 18.29 -1.97 16.69
CA TYR A 192 17.99 -0.54 16.74
C TYR A 192 16.59 -0.33 16.16
N THR A 193 15.65 0.05 17.01
CA THR A 193 14.27 0.35 16.59
C THR A 193 14.06 1.85 16.50
N TYR A 194 13.40 2.29 15.44
CA TYR A 194 13.14 3.70 15.18
C TYR A 194 11.67 3.94 14.92
N VAL A 195 11.15 5.08 15.39
CA VAL A 195 9.90 5.65 14.95
C VAL A 195 10.21 7.01 14.34
N ILE A 196 9.94 7.16 13.05
CA ILE A 196 10.20 8.37 12.27
C ILE A 196 8.86 9.07 12.07
N ILE A 197 8.74 10.30 12.55
CA ILE A 197 7.52 11.12 12.46
C ILE A 197 7.85 12.29 11.55
N LYS A 198 7.10 12.45 10.46
CA LYS A 198 7.21 13.64 9.61
C LYS A 198 6.35 14.76 10.17
N THR A 199 6.98 15.83 10.61
CA THR A 199 6.32 16.99 11.24
C THR A 199 6.12 18.17 10.29
N GLY A 200 6.76 18.14 9.11
CA GLY A 200 6.66 19.18 8.09
C GLY A 200 7.46 18.83 6.85
N SER A 201 7.57 19.73 5.90
CA SER A 201 8.41 19.55 4.71
C SER A 201 9.88 19.41 5.12
N ALA A 202 10.50 18.26 4.79
CA ALA A 202 11.86 17.89 5.18
C ALA A 202 12.14 18.00 6.70
N ALA A 203 11.09 17.96 7.53
CA ALA A 203 11.19 18.06 9.00
C ALA A 203 10.74 16.74 9.63
N PHE A 204 11.64 16.14 10.42
CA PHE A 204 11.43 14.83 11.04
C PHE A 204 11.80 14.85 12.53
N THR A 205 11.00 14.12 13.31
CA THR A 205 11.36 13.72 14.67
C THR A 205 11.62 12.22 14.66
N VAL A 206 12.78 11.80 15.17
CA VAL A 206 13.15 10.38 15.23
C VAL A 206 13.25 9.98 16.71
N LEU A 207 12.45 8.97 17.09
CA LEU A 207 12.59 8.28 18.36
C LEU A 207 13.40 7.01 18.11
N ALA A 208 14.33 6.67 18.99
CA ALA A 208 15.22 5.53 18.79
C ALA A 208 15.44 4.76 20.09
N SER A 209 15.65 3.45 19.96
CA SER A 209 16.09 2.58 21.07
C SER A 209 17.13 1.58 20.58
N GLN A 210 18.00 1.13 21.49
CA GLN A 210 18.91 0.02 21.29
C GLN A 210 18.54 -1.12 22.26
N THR A 211 18.40 -2.33 21.72
CA THR A 211 18.28 -3.56 22.53
C THR A 211 19.40 -4.51 22.14
N LYS A 212 20.11 -5.04 23.15
CA LYS A 212 21.24 -5.95 22.98
C LYS A 212 20.75 -7.36 23.20
N PHE A 213 20.85 -8.22 22.18
CA PHE A 213 20.53 -9.63 22.25
C PHE A 213 21.82 -10.43 22.33
N ALA A 214 21.90 -11.37 23.28
CA ALA A 214 23.05 -12.26 23.50
C ALA A 214 22.69 -13.70 23.12
#